data_c830ba2e54ec17ef953b8f8b07ebe76e
#
_entry.id   c830ba2e54ec17ef953b8f8b07ebe76e
#
_cell.length_a   1.000
_cell.length_b   1.000
_cell.length_c   1.000
_cell.angle_alpha   90.00
_cell.angle_beta   90.00
_cell.angle_gamma   90.00
#
_symmetry.space_group_name_H-M   'P 1'
#
loop_
_entity.id
_entity.type
_entity.pdbx_description
1 polymer ?
#
loop_
_entity_poly.entity_id
_entity_poly.type
_entity_poly.pdbx_seq_one_letter_code
_entity_poly.pdbx_strand_id
1 'polypeptide(L)'
;MKTSERNFIGYGQNVPNPNWPKKARLAINFVINVEEGSEYSPLLGDEKSESGLSEVPGGRHKKNQRDLAIESIYEYGSRVGFWRITRLLENYNMPYTFFVCALTLLQNKEICSYIKNSSNDICCHGYRWEEHYRLNKIKEKNQIIFENKLLTPKNI
;
A
#
# COMPACT_ATOMS: atom_id res chain seq x y z
N MET A 1 -2.94 16.60 -36.68
CA MET A 1 -3.14 15.71 -35.52
C MET A 1 -1.97 15.88 -34.58
N LYS A 2 -2.19 16.14 -33.27
CA LYS A 2 -1.11 16.08 -32.30
C LYS A 2 -0.78 14.60 -32.07
N THR A 3 0.44 14.18 -32.34
CA THR A 3 0.92 12.83 -31.99
C THR A 3 1.16 12.75 -30.48
N SER A 4 0.81 11.62 -29.89
CA SER A 4 1.12 11.35 -28.48
C SER A 4 2.64 11.25 -28.30
N GLU A 5 3.19 11.87 -27.27
CA GLU A 5 4.61 11.69 -26.88
C GLU A 5 4.88 10.30 -26.26
N ARG A 6 3.84 9.50 -26.06
CA ARG A 6 3.97 8.15 -25.52
C ARG A 6 4.46 7.18 -26.58
N ASN A 7 5.42 6.35 -26.23
CA ASN A 7 5.90 5.27 -27.08
C ASN A 7 4.99 4.04 -26.95
N PHE A 8 4.28 3.70 -28.03
CA PHE A 8 3.42 2.52 -28.11
C PHE A 8 4.04 1.38 -28.93
N ILE A 9 5.27 1.54 -29.43
CA ILE A 9 5.91 0.55 -30.31
C ILE A 9 6.28 -0.71 -29.52
N GLY A 10 6.73 -0.57 -28.27
CA GLY A 10 7.16 -1.69 -27.45
C GLY A 10 8.35 -2.45 -28.04
N TYR A 11 8.38 -3.75 -27.79
CA TYR A 11 9.48 -4.64 -28.20
C TYR A 11 9.17 -5.46 -29.46
N GLY A 12 7.97 -5.33 -30.04
CA GLY A 12 7.52 -6.12 -31.20
C GLY A 12 7.55 -7.64 -30.92
N GLN A 13 8.01 -8.39 -31.91
CA GLN A 13 8.11 -9.85 -31.80
C GLN A 13 9.36 -10.33 -31.02
N ASN A 14 10.35 -9.46 -30.84
CA ASN A 14 11.62 -9.78 -30.21
C ASN A 14 11.63 -9.27 -28.76
N VAL A 15 11.00 -10.01 -27.86
CA VAL A 15 10.95 -9.68 -26.44
C VAL A 15 12.35 -9.82 -25.83
N PRO A 16 12.89 -8.79 -25.14
CA PRO A 16 14.19 -8.86 -24.50
C PRO A 16 14.20 -9.93 -23.40
N ASN A 17 15.29 -10.69 -23.34
CA ASN A 17 15.50 -11.63 -22.25
C ASN A 17 15.96 -10.84 -21.00
N PRO A 18 15.23 -10.86 -19.87
CA PRO A 18 15.61 -10.17 -18.65
C PRO A 18 16.80 -10.81 -17.91
N ASN A 19 17.27 -11.99 -18.36
CA ASN A 19 18.40 -12.72 -17.77
C ASN A 19 18.26 -12.94 -16.26
N TRP A 20 17.09 -13.43 -15.83
CA TRP A 20 16.84 -13.70 -14.42
C TRP A 20 17.94 -14.57 -13.79
N PRO A 21 18.31 -14.35 -12.52
CA PRO A 21 19.27 -15.16 -11.80
C PRO A 21 18.97 -16.65 -11.90
N LYS A 22 20.04 -17.49 -11.92
CA LYS A 22 19.92 -18.95 -12.01
C LYS A 22 19.20 -19.44 -13.28
N LYS A 23 19.18 -18.64 -14.36
CA LYS A 23 18.45 -18.94 -15.60
C LYS A 23 16.95 -19.17 -15.38
N ALA A 24 16.37 -18.53 -14.37
CA ALA A 24 14.95 -18.64 -14.10
C ALA A 24 14.14 -18.09 -15.29
N ARG A 25 13.01 -18.71 -15.57
CA ARG A 25 12.10 -18.30 -16.64
C ARG A 25 11.07 -17.29 -16.16
N LEU A 26 10.89 -17.19 -14.83
CA LEU A 26 9.90 -16.34 -14.18
C LEU A 26 10.47 -15.82 -12.85
N ALA A 27 10.20 -14.57 -12.52
CA ALA A 27 10.37 -14.01 -11.20
C ALA A 27 8.99 -13.69 -10.64
N ILE A 28 8.73 -14.13 -9.40
CA ILE A 28 7.49 -13.85 -8.68
C ILE A 28 7.85 -13.00 -7.47
N ASN A 29 7.18 -11.87 -7.31
CA ASN A 29 7.25 -11.05 -6.13
C ASN A 29 5.87 -10.99 -5.47
N PHE A 30 5.80 -11.37 -4.20
CA PHE A 30 4.61 -11.19 -3.39
C PHE A 30 4.70 -9.84 -2.69
N VAL A 31 3.65 -9.05 -2.81
CA VAL A 31 3.53 -7.75 -2.17
C VAL A 31 2.27 -7.74 -1.31
N ILE A 32 2.41 -7.34 -0.06
CA ILE A 32 1.30 -7.14 0.86
C ILE A 32 1.15 -5.63 1.07
N ASN A 33 0.06 -5.07 0.56
CA ASN A 33 -0.31 -3.71 0.87
C ASN A 33 -0.87 -3.68 2.30
N VAL A 34 -0.35 -2.76 3.10
CA VAL A 34 -0.73 -2.55 4.50
C VAL A 34 -1.20 -1.11 4.64
N GLU A 35 -2.46 -0.89 4.37
CA GLU A 35 -3.04 0.43 4.14
C GLU A 35 -4.25 0.74 5.01
N GLU A 36 -4.86 -0.25 5.62
CA GLU A 36 -6.10 -0.11 6.39
C GLU A 36 -5.93 0.88 7.55
N GLY A 37 -6.85 1.80 7.64
CA GLY A 37 -6.80 2.95 8.55
C GLY A 37 -6.15 4.20 7.93
N SER A 38 -5.65 4.10 6.67
CA SER A 38 -5.10 5.24 5.93
C SER A 38 -6.06 5.82 4.90
N GLU A 39 -7.22 5.23 4.72
CA GLU A 39 -8.31 5.66 3.86
C GLU A 39 -8.94 6.98 4.34
N TYR A 40 -9.71 7.64 3.49
CA TYR A 40 -10.49 8.81 3.88
C TYR A 40 -11.58 8.42 4.88
N SER A 41 -11.61 9.11 6.02
CA SER A 41 -12.62 8.90 7.05
C SER A 41 -12.92 10.17 7.83
N PRO A 42 -14.20 10.45 8.12
CA PRO A 42 -14.58 11.55 9.03
C PRO A 42 -13.95 11.42 10.42
N LEU A 43 -13.60 10.21 10.85
CA LEU A 43 -12.86 10.00 12.11
C LEU A 43 -11.43 10.56 12.08
N LEU A 44 -10.88 10.75 10.89
CA LEU A 44 -9.57 11.37 10.67
C LEU A 44 -9.68 12.86 10.31
N GLY A 45 -10.89 13.43 10.36
CA GLY A 45 -11.16 14.82 10.02
C GLY A 45 -11.41 15.06 8.52
N ASP A 46 -11.59 14.01 7.72
CA ASP A 46 -11.91 14.15 6.31
C ASP A 46 -13.38 14.49 6.09
N GLU A 47 -13.68 15.25 5.03
CA GLU A 47 -15.06 15.60 4.65
C GLU A 47 -15.87 14.42 4.07
N LYS A 48 -15.26 13.27 3.88
CA LYS A 48 -15.89 12.11 3.23
C LYS A 48 -15.32 10.81 3.75
N SER A 49 -16.12 9.74 3.67
CA SER A 49 -15.62 8.37 3.75
C SER A 49 -15.00 7.95 2.42
N GLU A 50 -14.05 7.02 2.48
CA GLU A 50 -13.60 6.32 1.28
C GLU A 50 -14.76 5.52 0.66
N SER A 51 -14.71 5.34 -0.64
CA SER A 51 -15.69 4.54 -1.38
C SER A 51 -15.07 3.75 -2.53
N GLY A 52 -13.77 3.94 -2.73
CA GLY A 52 -13.00 3.22 -3.74
C GLY A 52 -12.40 1.93 -3.21
N LEU A 53 -11.91 1.09 -4.12
CA LEU A 53 -11.15 -0.12 -3.82
C LEU A 53 -11.84 -1.04 -2.79
N SER A 54 -13.16 -1.20 -2.95
CA SER A 54 -13.95 -2.11 -2.13
C SER A 54 -14.86 -2.98 -3.00
N GLU A 55 -15.29 -4.10 -2.47
CA GLU A 55 -16.23 -5.01 -3.13
C GLU A 55 -17.69 -4.54 -3.05
N VAL A 56 -17.94 -3.37 -2.46
CA VAL A 56 -19.30 -2.79 -2.38
C VAL A 56 -19.68 -2.18 -3.73
N PRO A 57 -20.62 -2.76 -4.47
CA PRO A 57 -21.05 -2.24 -5.77
C PRO A 57 -21.66 -0.84 -5.61
N GLY A 58 -21.21 0.09 -6.45
CA GLY A 58 -21.80 1.44 -6.51
C GLY A 58 -21.53 2.28 -5.26
N GLY A 59 -20.45 2.02 -4.55
CA GLY A 59 -20.03 2.81 -3.41
C GLY A 59 -20.05 4.31 -3.74
N ARG A 60 -20.72 5.11 -2.92
CA ARG A 60 -20.84 6.56 -3.09
C ARG A 60 -20.17 7.26 -1.91
N HIS A 61 -19.43 8.30 -2.22
CA HIS A 61 -18.90 9.17 -1.16
C HIS A 61 -20.04 9.74 -0.31
N LYS A 62 -19.98 9.45 0.99
CA LYS A 62 -20.88 10.03 1.97
C LYS A 62 -20.18 11.24 2.60
N LYS A 63 -20.66 12.45 2.29
CA LYS A 63 -20.08 13.68 2.83
C LYS A 63 -20.38 13.77 4.32
N ASN A 64 -19.34 14.00 5.12
CA ASN A 64 -19.41 14.15 6.58
C ASN A 64 -20.13 12.99 7.31
N GLN A 65 -20.15 11.81 6.70
CA GLN A 65 -20.75 10.61 7.29
C GLN A 65 -19.80 9.43 7.15
N ARG A 66 -19.78 8.59 8.16
CA ARG A 66 -19.08 7.31 8.10
C ARG A 66 -19.81 6.33 7.18
N ASP A 67 -19.06 5.52 6.46
CA ASP A 67 -19.60 4.36 5.74
C ASP A 67 -19.18 3.08 6.47
N LEU A 68 -20.04 2.59 7.35
CA LEU A 68 -19.74 1.43 8.19
C LEU A 68 -19.55 0.14 7.38
N ALA A 69 -20.17 0.04 6.20
CA ALA A 69 -19.97 -1.11 5.32
C ALA A 69 -18.54 -1.14 4.76
N ILE A 70 -18.06 -0.01 4.27
CA ILE A 70 -16.69 0.15 3.77
C ILE A 70 -15.69 -0.03 4.91
N GLU A 71 -15.89 0.64 6.05
CA GLU A 71 -15.02 0.53 7.21
C GLU A 71 -14.87 -0.93 7.68
N SER A 72 -15.97 -1.70 7.69
CA SER A 72 -15.91 -3.12 8.10
C SER A 72 -15.07 -4.00 7.16
N ILE A 73 -15.01 -3.67 5.87
CA ILE A 73 -14.16 -4.36 4.90
C ILE A 73 -12.70 -4.08 5.21
N TYR A 74 -12.34 -2.82 5.41
CA TYR A 74 -10.96 -2.43 5.73
C TYR A 74 -10.53 -2.98 7.10
N GLU A 75 -11.41 -2.94 8.11
CA GLU A 75 -11.12 -3.53 9.40
C GLU A 75 -10.83 -5.04 9.33
N TYR A 76 -11.48 -5.77 8.44
CA TYR A 76 -11.14 -7.18 8.22
C TYR A 76 -9.68 -7.35 7.79
N GLY A 77 -9.19 -6.50 6.89
CA GLY A 77 -7.80 -6.52 6.42
C GLY A 77 -6.82 -6.42 7.58
N SER A 78 -6.95 -5.39 8.42
CA SER A 78 -6.04 -5.15 9.54
C SER A 78 -6.21 -6.16 10.70
N ARG A 79 -7.43 -6.61 10.97
CA ARG A 79 -7.72 -7.51 12.11
C ARG A 79 -7.45 -8.97 11.81
N VAL A 80 -7.67 -9.41 10.58
CA VAL A 80 -7.65 -10.82 10.20
C VAL A 80 -6.81 -11.08 8.95
N GLY A 81 -7.03 -10.31 7.88
CA GLY A 81 -6.45 -10.54 6.55
C GLY A 81 -4.93 -10.52 6.59
N PHE A 82 -4.34 -9.49 7.18
CA PHE A 82 -2.89 -9.36 7.36
C PHE A 82 -2.28 -10.63 7.97
N TRP A 83 -2.81 -11.08 9.10
CA TRP A 83 -2.31 -12.24 9.84
C TRP A 83 -2.51 -13.57 9.11
N ARG A 84 -3.57 -13.68 8.30
CA ARG A 84 -3.80 -14.88 7.47
C ARG A 84 -2.80 -14.96 6.34
N ILE A 85 -2.54 -13.85 5.64
CA ILE A 85 -1.65 -13.83 4.48
C ILE A 85 -0.21 -14.02 4.94
N THR A 86 0.25 -13.34 5.97
CA THR A 86 1.62 -13.47 6.48
C THR A 86 1.91 -14.90 6.92
N ARG A 87 1.03 -15.53 7.74
CA ARG A 87 1.19 -16.92 8.11
C ARG A 87 1.22 -17.87 6.92
N LEU A 88 0.40 -17.61 5.90
CA LEU A 88 0.39 -18.44 4.69
C LEU A 88 1.75 -18.39 3.99
N LEU A 89 2.26 -17.20 3.74
CA LEU A 89 3.55 -17.01 3.04
C LEU A 89 4.71 -17.58 3.88
N GLU A 90 4.70 -17.41 5.18
CA GLU A 90 5.70 -17.99 6.10
C GLU A 90 5.67 -19.52 6.10
N ASN A 91 4.50 -20.15 6.14
CA ASN A 91 4.35 -21.60 6.08
C ASN A 91 4.96 -22.21 4.81
N TYR A 92 4.99 -21.46 3.71
CA TYR A 92 5.61 -21.87 2.47
C TYR A 92 7.03 -21.32 2.27
N ASN A 93 7.61 -20.64 3.26
CA ASN A 93 8.91 -19.96 3.17
C ASN A 93 9.00 -19.04 1.95
N MET A 94 7.93 -18.34 1.63
CA MET A 94 7.86 -17.40 0.50
C MET A 94 8.24 -16.00 0.97
N PRO A 95 9.32 -15.41 0.43
CA PRO A 95 9.66 -14.02 0.74
C PRO A 95 8.63 -13.08 0.11
N TYR A 96 8.40 -11.95 0.77
CA TYR A 96 7.45 -10.92 0.33
C TYR A 96 7.90 -9.54 0.75
N THR A 97 7.29 -8.52 0.16
CA THR A 97 7.55 -7.11 0.48
C THR A 97 6.29 -6.50 1.08
N PHE A 98 6.44 -5.80 2.18
CA PHE A 98 5.37 -4.96 2.72
C PHE A 98 5.36 -3.60 2.03
N PHE A 99 4.24 -3.20 1.45
CA PHE A 99 3.97 -1.84 1.00
C PHE A 99 3.10 -1.17 2.05
N VAL A 100 3.64 -0.20 2.79
CA VAL A 100 3.05 0.25 4.03
C VAL A 100 2.77 1.74 4.04
N CYS A 101 1.52 2.11 4.34
CA CYS A 101 1.19 3.49 4.68
C CYS A 101 1.61 3.81 6.12
N ALA A 102 2.25 4.95 6.32
CA ALA A 102 2.75 5.33 7.64
C ALA A 102 1.64 5.51 8.67
N LEU A 103 0.49 6.04 8.27
CA LEU A 103 -0.65 6.24 9.16
C LEU A 103 -1.20 4.91 9.69
N THR A 104 -1.22 3.85 8.87
CA THR A 104 -1.61 2.49 9.30
C THR A 104 -0.73 2.00 10.44
N LEU A 105 0.60 2.18 10.34
CA LEU A 105 1.54 1.76 11.39
C LEU A 105 1.38 2.57 12.68
N LEU A 106 1.03 3.84 12.59
CA LEU A 106 0.76 4.67 13.77
C LEU A 106 -0.49 4.20 14.52
N GLN A 107 -1.49 3.72 13.81
CA GLN A 107 -2.74 3.25 14.38
C GLN A 107 -2.68 1.80 14.85
N ASN A 108 -1.86 0.95 14.22
CA ASN A 108 -1.75 -0.47 14.54
C ASN A 108 -0.33 -0.83 14.98
N LYS A 109 -0.10 -0.73 16.28
CA LYS A 109 1.22 -1.01 16.88
C LYS A 109 1.64 -2.49 16.77
N GLU A 110 0.69 -3.41 16.73
CA GLU A 110 0.98 -4.84 16.61
C GLU A 110 1.51 -5.16 15.21
N ILE A 111 0.84 -4.69 14.17
CA ILE A 111 1.32 -4.81 12.80
C ILE A 111 2.67 -4.09 12.64
N CYS A 112 2.82 -2.89 13.20
CA CYS A 112 4.07 -2.15 13.17
C CYS A 112 5.22 -2.97 13.79
N SER A 113 5.01 -3.53 14.97
CA SER A 113 5.99 -4.37 15.65
C SER A 113 6.34 -5.63 14.85
N TYR A 114 5.34 -6.29 14.29
CA TYR A 114 5.54 -7.49 13.47
C TYR A 114 6.39 -7.18 12.23
N ILE A 115 6.06 -6.13 11.49
CA ILE A 115 6.79 -5.71 10.30
C ILE A 115 8.25 -5.37 10.64
N LYS A 116 8.48 -4.63 11.71
CA LYS A 116 9.83 -4.25 12.16
C LYS A 116 10.71 -5.44 12.55
N ASN A 117 10.11 -6.48 13.09
CA ASN A 117 10.83 -7.70 13.47
C ASN A 117 10.93 -8.74 12.34
N SER A 118 10.28 -8.47 11.21
CA SER A 118 10.34 -9.33 10.03
C SER A 118 11.66 -9.14 9.27
N SER A 119 12.11 -10.22 8.62
CA SER A 119 13.23 -10.16 7.66
C SER A 119 12.81 -9.78 6.24
N ASN A 120 11.51 -9.55 6.01
CA ASN A 120 10.99 -9.19 4.71
C ASN A 120 11.24 -7.71 4.38
N ASP A 121 11.30 -7.39 3.11
CA ASP A 121 11.49 -6.01 2.65
C ASP A 121 10.29 -5.12 2.99
N ILE A 122 10.59 -3.83 3.19
CA ILE A 122 9.59 -2.81 3.46
C ILE A 122 9.71 -1.71 2.40
N CYS A 123 8.61 -1.40 1.75
CA CYS A 123 8.47 -0.30 0.81
C CYS A 123 7.50 0.75 1.35
N CYS A 124 7.91 2.00 1.26
CA CYS A 124 7.07 3.14 1.58
C CYS A 124 5.91 3.24 0.59
N HIS A 125 4.67 3.31 1.08
CA HIS A 125 3.45 3.40 0.26
C HIS A 125 2.66 4.69 0.52
N GLY A 126 3.36 5.73 0.93
CA GLY A 126 2.78 7.03 1.25
C GLY A 126 2.35 7.15 2.71
N TYR A 127 2.11 8.40 3.14
CA TYR A 127 1.64 8.64 4.51
C TYR A 127 0.25 8.06 4.72
N ARG A 128 -0.65 8.32 3.76
CA ARG A 128 -2.04 7.83 3.72
C ARG A 128 -2.56 7.89 2.28
N TRP A 129 -3.81 7.47 2.07
CA TRP A 129 -4.49 7.59 0.78
C TRP A 129 -4.82 9.05 0.48
N GLU A 130 -3.86 9.77 -0.08
CA GLU A 130 -4.10 11.11 -0.58
C GLU A 130 -3.38 11.34 -1.92
N GLU A 131 -3.98 12.17 -2.73
CA GLU A 131 -3.48 12.46 -4.07
C GLU A 131 -2.31 13.45 -3.98
N HIS A 132 -1.08 12.95 -4.11
CA HIS A 132 0.15 13.74 -3.94
C HIS A 132 0.20 14.98 -4.85
N TYR A 133 -0.38 14.93 -6.04
CA TYR A 133 -0.42 16.08 -6.94
C TYR A 133 -1.22 17.29 -6.39
N ARG A 134 -2.05 17.07 -5.37
CA ARG A 134 -2.78 18.13 -4.66
C ARG A 134 -2.01 18.68 -3.47
N LEU A 135 -0.92 18.04 -3.08
CA LEU A 135 -0.11 18.49 -1.96
C LEU A 135 0.81 19.62 -2.41
N ASN A 136 1.09 20.55 -1.52
CA ASN A 136 2.20 21.45 -1.74
C ASN A 136 3.53 20.72 -1.47
N LYS A 137 4.61 21.18 -2.11
CA LYS A 137 5.92 20.54 -2.03
C LYS A 137 6.46 20.36 -0.61
N ILE A 138 6.12 21.27 0.30
CA ILE A 138 6.58 21.20 1.69
C ILE A 138 5.86 20.05 2.42
N LYS A 139 4.53 19.96 2.25
CA LYS A 139 3.74 18.88 2.88
C LYS A 139 4.16 17.52 2.35
N GLU A 140 4.29 17.36 1.03
CA GLU A 140 4.74 16.12 0.41
C GLU A 140 6.13 15.70 0.92
N LYS A 141 7.11 16.61 0.89
CA LYS A 141 8.45 16.35 1.41
C LYS A 141 8.44 15.92 2.88
N ASN A 142 7.65 16.59 3.73
CA ASN A 142 7.57 16.27 5.16
C ASN A 142 6.97 14.89 5.38
N GLN A 143 5.97 14.50 4.62
CA GLN A 143 5.37 13.16 4.67
C GLN A 143 6.39 12.09 4.31
N ILE A 144 7.09 12.22 3.18
CA ILE A 144 8.12 11.28 2.74
C ILE A 144 9.24 11.14 3.79
N ILE A 145 9.70 12.25 4.36
CA ILE A 145 10.73 12.22 5.42
C ILE A 145 10.21 11.48 6.66
N PHE A 146 8.97 11.74 7.06
CA PHE A 146 8.36 11.11 8.23
C PHE A 146 8.21 9.60 8.04
N GLU A 147 7.72 9.16 6.89
CA GLU A 147 7.58 7.75 6.52
C GLU A 147 8.93 7.02 6.56
N ASN A 148 9.94 7.60 5.92
CA ASN A 148 11.28 7.02 5.94
C ASN A 148 11.83 6.88 7.35
N LYS A 149 11.60 7.85 8.24
CA LYS A 149 12.00 7.76 9.64
C LYS A 149 11.25 6.64 10.37
N LEU A 150 9.96 6.50 10.13
CA LEU A 150 9.15 5.48 10.78
C LEU A 150 9.55 4.06 10.36
N LEU A 151 9.91 3.87 9.08
CA LEU A 151 10.27 2.58 8.50
C LEU A 151 11.76 2.21 8.69
N THR A 152 12.60 3.17 9.06
CA THR A 152 14.03 2.91 9.26
C THR A 152 14.29 2.17 10.59
N PRO A 153 15.05 1.08 10.62
CA PRO A 153 15.28 0.25 11.81
C PRO A 153 15.91 0.97 13.01
N LYS A 154 16.53 2.12 12.82
CA LYS A 154 17.22 2.89 13.89
C LYS A 154 16.30 3.57 14.90
N ASN A 155 15.00 3.48 14.75
CA ASN A 155 14.02 4.04 15.69
C ASN A 155 13.31 2.94 16.50
N ILE A 156 14.01 1.85 16.76
CA ILE A 156 13.63 0.75 17.66
C ILE A 156 14.36 0.93 18.97
#